data_0a945a27af89b582b50ea473b63836d4
#
_entry.id   0a945a27af89b582b50ea473b63836d4
#
_cell.length_a   1.000
_cell.length_b   1.000
_cell.length_c   1.000
_cell.angle_alpha   90.00
_cell.angle_beta   90.00
_cell.angle_gamma   90.00
#
_symmetry.space_group_name_H-M   'P 1'
#
loop_
_entity.id
_entity.type
_entity.pdbx_description
1 polymer ?
#
loop_
_entity_poly.entity_id
_entity_poly.type
_entity_poly.pdbx_seq_one_letter_code
_entity_poly.pdbx_strand_id
1 'polypeptide(L)'
;ILDHPDPADLTAEEYVRQRKLGRALGARGWLYPTIPSEYGGGGMSMDLAMILDEELDRYNLANPPYYDTGGKLGAASIMVWGTPQQKQEFLPPICRGEVRTWQLLSEPEAGSDLAGLTTTAVLDGDHYVINGQKIYVGSNHGAEFSWTIVRTDPEGERHKNLSWFMIPMDLPGITIEPMDLLFVGGERGAASGVKNTIFFDNVRVPARNLIGGENNGWTVASTHLEIEHGLLRSAARADALEIRLFEYARSALKQGKRLIDDPEIRDLLAEFYLQAQVTRLLHFRNYATLAAGGSLTYEAPQAYLYQKRSALSKARMILEIMGPRALIRNAEIAVADGHIEAHQRSSIVDQHPGGTAEIQRVIIARRLGIGRKSREEPGRLR
;
A
#
# COMPACT_ATOMS: atom_id res chain seq x y z
N ILE A 1 -10.22 -20.08 -8.28
CA ILE A 1 -9.31 -19.65 -7.22
C ILE A 1 -8.27 -18.80 -7.91
N LEU A 2 -8.33 -17.50 -7.69
CA LEU A 2 -7.32 -16.59 -8.18
C LEU A 2 -6.21 -16.63 -7.13
N ASP A 3 -5.11 -17.37 -7.42
CA ASP A 3 -3.82 -17.03 -6.86
C ASP A 3 -3.62 -15.57 -7.22
N HIS A 4 -3.43 -14.70 -6.23
CA HIS A 4 -3.32 -13.27 -6.47
C HIS A 4 -1.85 -12.93 -6.73
N PRO A 5 -1.39 -12.97 -7.99
CA PRO A 5 -0.14 -12.35 -8.33
C PRO A 5 -0.27 -10.84 -8.04
N ASP A 6 0.81 -10.21 -7.64
CA ASP A 6 0.91 -8.76 -7.60
C ASP A 6 0.45 -8.21 -8.97
N PRO A 7 -0.36 -7.15 -9.04
CA PRO A 7 -0.82 -6.55 -10.30
C PRO A 7 0.30 -6.23 -11.28
N ALA A 8 1.50 -6.03 -10.76
CA ALA A 8 2.67 -5.81 -11.58
C ALA A 8 3.09 -7.02 -12.41
N ASP A 9 2.75 -8.22 -11.94
CA ASP A 9 3.10 -9.48 -12.58
C ASP A 9 1.94 -10.07 -13.37
N LEU A 10 0.81 -9.36 -13.44
CA LEU A 10 -0.34 -9.80 -14.19
C LEU A 10 -0.06 -9.79 -15.68
N THR A 11 -0.34 -10.89 -16.36
CA THR A 11 -0.50 -10.89 -17.81
C THR A 11 -1.65 -9.95 -18.22
N ALA A 12 -1.69 -9.53 -19.48
CA ALA A 12 -2.78 -8.70 -19.98
C ALA A 12 -4.16 -9.36 -19.76
N GLU A 13 -4.25 -10.69 -19.89
CA GLU A 13 -5.48 -11.45 -19.68
C GLU A 13 -5.88 -11.45 -18.18
N GLU A 14 -4.94 -11.72 -17.28
CA GLU A 14 -5.18 -11.68 -15.83
C GLU A 14 -5.59 -10.29 -15.38
N TYR A 15 -4.96 -9.25 -15.92
CA TYR A 15 -5.33 -7.86 -15.66
C TYR A 15 -6.78 -7.55 -16.07
N VAL A 16 -7.19 -7.97 -17.28
CA VAL A 16 -8.58 -7.82 -17.75
C VAL A 16 -9.54 -8.54 -16.80
N ARG A 17 -9.17 -9.74 -16.34
CA ARG A 17 -9.96 -10.54 -15.40
C ARG A 17 -10.10 -9.84 -14.05
N GLN A 18 -9.00 -9.26 -13.51
CA GLN A 18 -9.03 -8.49 -12.27
C GLN A 18 -9.88 -7.21 -12.40
N ARG A 19 -9.80 -6.52 -13.53
CA ARG A 19 -10.66 -5.35 -13.81
C ARG A 19 -12.15 -5.74 -13.83
N LYS A 20 -12.48 -6.88 -14.42
CA LYS A 20 -13.85 -7.42 -14.42
C LYS A 20 -14.34 -7.75 -13.01
N LEU A 21 -13.50 -8.37 -12.20
CA LEU A 21 -13.80 -8.64 -10.78
C LEU A 21 -14.03 -7.34 -10.01
N GLY A 22 -13.14 -6.36 -10.14
CA GLY A 22 -13.29 -5.06 -9.48
C GLY A 22 -14.61 -4.36 -9.81
N ARG A 23 -15.01 -4.37 -11.09
CA ARG A 23 -16.31 -3.82 -11.52
C ARG A 23 -17.48 -4.61 -10.94
N ALA A 24 -17.37 -5.94 -10.85
CA ALA A 24 -18.41 -6.78 -10.26
C ALA A 24 -18.57 -6.52 -8.74
N LEU A 25 -17.48 -6.31 -8.03
CA LEU A 25 -17.49 -5.88 -6.62
C LEU A 25 -18.03 -4.45 -6.48
N GLY A 26 -17.59 -3.54 -7.33
CA GLY A 26 -18.06 -2.15 -7.35
C GLY A 26 -19.56 -2.03 -7.58
N ALA A 27 -20.12 -2.81 -8.52
CA ALA A 27 -21.56 -2.85 -8.79
C ALA A 27 -22.40 -3.27 -7.57
N ARG A 28 -21.79 -3.94 -6.57
CA ARG A 28 -22.41 -4.33 -5.31
C ARG A 28 -22.04 -3.42 -4.14
N GLY A 29 -21.25 -2.39 -4.36
CA GLY A 29 -20.66 -1.55 -3.29
C GLY A 29 -19.61 -2.27 -2.45
N TRP A 30 -19.11 -3.44 -2.87
CA TRP A 30 -18.18 -4.27 -2.11
C TRP A 30 -16.71 -3.91 -2.37
N LEU A 31 -16.42 -3.16 -3.42
CA LEU A 31 -15.06 -2.73 -3.73
C LEU A 31 -14.55 -1.67 -2.73
N TYR A 32 -15.44 -0.76 -2.32
CA TYR A 32 -15.21 0.27 -1.30
C TYR A 32 -16.38 0.25 -0.31
N PRO A 33 -16.45 -0.75 0.58
CA PRO A 33 -17.65 -1.04 1.35
C PRO A 33 -18.05 0.08 2.34
N THR A 34 -17.09 0.84 2.86
CA THR A 34 -17.33 1.89 3.87
C THR A 34 -17.61 3.27 3.27
N ILE A 35 -17.38 3.48 1.98
CA ILE A 35 -17.74 4.75 1.32
C ILE A 35 -19.26 4.81 1.18
N PRO A 36 -19.88 5.99 1.41
CA PRO A 36 -21.32 6.17 1.29
C PRO A 36 -21.86 5.74 -0.09
N SER A 37 -23.05 5.18 -0.09
CA SER A 37 -23.68 4.67 -1.33
C SER A 37 -23.98 5.78 -2.35
N GLU A 38 -24.18 7.01 -1.90
CA GLU A 38 -24.36 8.19 -2.77
C GLU A 38 -23.14 8.48 -3.65
N TYR A 39 -21.96 7.98 -3.27
CA TYR A 39 -20.71 8.04 -4.05
C TYR A 39 -20.34 6.70 -4.69
N GLY A 40 -21.26 5.74 -4.71
CA GLY A 40 -21.03 4.44 -5.34
C GLY A 40 -20.34 3.39 -4.44
N GLY A 41 -20.11 3.69 -3.17
CA GLY A 41 -19.64 2.75 -2.17
C GLY A 41 -20.75 1.89 -1.59
N GLY A 42 -20.41 1.04 -0.62
CA GLY A 42 -21.35 0.12 0.04
C GLY A 42 -22.16 0.72 1.16
N GLY A 43 -21.73 1.85 1.73
CA GLY A 43 -22.35 2.46 2.92
C GLY A 43 -22.35 1.54 4.15
N MET A 44 -21.45 0.56 4.20
CA MET A 44 -21.37 -0.43 5.28
C MET A 44 -20.69 0.14 6.52
N SER A 45 -21.08 -0.37 7.68
CA SER A 45 -20.31 -0.18 8.91
C SER A 45 -18.95 -0.88 8.81
N MET A 46 -18.01 -0.48 9.67
CA MET A 46 -16.68 -1.11 9.74
C MET A 46 -16.77 -2.62 10.03
N ASP A 47 -17.71 -3.04 10.88
CA ASP A 47 -17.90 -4.45 11.22
C ASP A 47 -18.34 -5.29 10.01
N LEU A 48 -19.30 -4.77 9.23
CA LEU A 48 -19.74 -5.45 8.01
C LEU A 48 -18.63 -5.45 6.95
N ALA A 49 -17.86 -4.39 6.84
CA ALA A 49 -16.73 -4.33 5.92
C ALA A 49 -15.65 -5.35 6.28
N MET A 50 -15.39 -5.57 7.57
CA MET A 50 -14.45 -6.58 8.04
C MET A 50 -14.96 -8.01 7.76
N ILE A 51 -16.24 -8.30 8.00
CA ILE A 51 -16.83 -9.59 7.66
C ILE A 51 -16.73 -9.85 6.16
N LEU A 52 -17.00 -8.83 5.34
CA LEU A 52 -16.83 -8.93 3.89
C LEU A 52 -15.37 -9.23 3.50
N ASP A 53 -14.41 -8.56 4.13
CA ASP A 53 -12.99 -8.78 3.87
C ASP A 53 -12.56 -10.22 4.27
N GLU A 54 -13.05 -10.73 5.40
CA GLU A 54 -12.82 -12.11 5.83
C GLU A 54 -13.43 -13.13 4.84
N GLU A 55 -14.65 -12.87 4.36
CA GLU A 55 -15.29 -13.77 3.38
C GLU A 55 -14.55 -13.73 2.04
N LEU A 56 -14.16 -12.55 1.55
CA LEU A 56 -13.38 -12.45 0.32
C LEU A 56 -12.01 -13.16 0.45
N ASP A 57 -11.38 -13.09 1.63
CA ASP A 57 -10.11 -13.76 1.89
C ASP A 57 -10.25 -15.31 1.85
N ARG A 58 -11.38 -15.87 2.32
CA ARG A 58 -11.66 -17.32 2.20
C ARG A 58 -11.67 -17.81 0.76
N TYR A 59 -11.97 -16.93 -0.19
CA TYR A 59 -11.96 -17.22 -1.63
C TYR A 59 -10.70 -16.72 -2.33
N ASN A 60 -9.67 -16.32 -1.59
CA ASN A 60 -8.48 -15.68 -2.11
C ASN A 60 -8.78 -14.44 -2.97
N LEU A 61 -9.75 -13.64 -2.58
CA LEU A 61 -10.11 -12.41 -3.26
C LEU A 61 -9.63 -11.21 -2.44
N ALA A 62 -8.74 -10.39 -3.00
CA ALA A 62 -8.30 -9.15 -2.35
C ALA A 62 -9.37 -8.06 -2.47
N ASN A 63 -9.55 -7.27 -1.42
CA ASN A 63 -10.42 -6.10 -1.43
C ASN A 63 -9.66 -4.85 -0.95
N PRO A 64 -9.46 -3.81 -1.77
CA PRO A 64 -9.73 -3.80 -3.22
C PRO A 64 -8.80 -4.75 -3.99
N PRO A 65 -9.15 -5.14 -5.21
CA PRO A 65 -8.25 -5.89 -6.07
C PRO A 65 -6.92 -5.17 -6.26
N TYR A 66 -5.85 -5.92 -6.42
CA TYR A 66 -4.49 -5.38 -6.49
C TYR A 66 -4.25 -4.32 -7.56
N TYR A 67 -5.00 -4.37 -8.67
CA TYR A 67 -4.80 -3.41 -9.75
C TYR A 67 -5.11 -1.96 -9.36
N ASP A 68 -5.76 -1.72 -8.22
CA ASP A 68 -6.07 -0.38 -7.71
C ASP A 68 -5.49 -0.15 -6.31
N THR A 69 -4.19 -0.22 -6.18
CA THR A 69 -3.50 -0.01 -4.90
C THR A 69 -3.63 1.43 -4.38
N GLY A 70 -3.83 2.41 -5.27
CA GLY A 70 -4.01 3.82 -4.92
C GLY A 70 -5.44 4.20 -4.55
N GLY A 71 -6.45 3.48 -5.04
CA GLY A 71 -7.86 3.89 -4.94
C GLY A 71 -8.39 3.95 -3.52
N LYS A 72 -8.03 2.98 -2.68
CA LYS A 72 -8.46 2.96 -1.27
C LYS A 72 -7.96 4.17 -0.50
N LEU A 73 -6.74 4.58 -0.74
CA LEU A 73 -6.09 5.71 -0.08
C LEU A 73 -6.62 7.03 -0.64
N GLY A 74 -6.70 7.12 -1.95
CA GLY A 74 -7.14 8.29 -2.65
C GLY A 74 -8.61 8.60 -2.42
N ALA A 75 -9.48 7.62 -2.51
CA ALA A 75 -10.90 7.80 -2.22
C ALA A 75 -11.14 8.35 -0.80
N ALA A 76 -10.40 7.84 0.20
CA ALA A 76 -10.49 8.36 1.56
C ALA A 76 -10.02 9.81 1.66
N SER A 77 -8.95 10.20 0.95
CA SER A 77 -8.48 11.59 0.90
C SER A 77 -9.52 12.52 0.28
N ILE A 78 -10.21 12.10 -0.81
CA ILE A 78 -11.32 12.87 -1.39
C ILE A 78 -12.50 12.94 -0.40
N MET A 79 -12.83 11.85 0.29
CA MET A 79 -13.93 11.86 1.28
C MET A 79 -13.72 12.90 2.35
N VAL A 80 -12.48 13.09 2.82
CA VAL A 80 -12.16 14.04 3.88
C VAL A 80 -12.01 15.46 3.33
N TRP A 81 -11.25 15.64 2.24
CA TRP A 81 -10.77 16.95 1.79
C TRP A 81 -11.39 17.47 0.50
N GLY A 82 -12.08 16.62 -0.25
CA GLY A 82 -12.73 16.99 -1.50
C GLY A 82 -13.95 17.87 -1.27
N THR A 83 -14.17 18.84 -2.17
CA THR A 83 -15.43 19.58 -2.25
C THR A 83 -16.59 18.65 -2.60
N PRO A 84 -17.86 19.03 -2.35
CA PRO A 84 -19.01 18.23 -2.78
C PRO A 84 -18.97 17.86 -4.28
N GLN A 85 -18.55 18.80 -5.12
CA GLN A 85 -18.42 18.57 -6.57
C GLN A 85 -17.32 17.54 -6.88
N GLN A 86 -16.15 17.64 -6.24
CA GLN A 86 -15.05 16.68 -6.42
C GLN A 86 -15.45 15.28 -5.94
N LYS A 87 -16.18 15.17 -4.84
CA LYS A 87 -16.71 13.89 -4.36
C LYS A 87 -17.65 13.25 -5.38
N GLN A 88 -18.55 14.03 -5.96
CA GLN A 88 -19.47 13.54 -7.00
C GLN A 88 -18.77 13.20 -8.32
N GLU A 89 -17.69 13.89 -8.66
CA GLU A 89 -16.95 13.65 -9.90
C GLU A 89 -16.02 12.44 -9.79
N PHE A 90 -15.22 12.34 -8.72
CA PHE A 90 -14.12 11.39 -8.66
C PHE A 90 -14.44 10.08 -7.93
N LEU A 91 -15.28 10.10 -6.89
CA LEU A 91 -15.53 8.88 -6.11
C LEU A 91 -16.32 7.81 -6.87
N PRO A 92 -17.40 8.13 -7.60
CA PRO A 92 -18.22 7.11 -8.24
C PRO A 92 -17.44 6.20 -9.21
N PRO A 93 -16.61 6.71 -10.13
CA PRO A 93 -15.86 5.84 -11.04
C PRO A 93 -14.79 4.99 -10.31
N ILE A 94 -14.20 5.51 -9.22
CA ILE A 94 -13.29 4.73 -8.37
C ILE A 94 -14.08 3.62 -7.68
N CYS A 95 -15.18 3.94 -7.01
CA CYS A 95 -15.99 2.98 -6.26
C CYS A 95 -16.59 1.88 -7.13
N ARG A 96 -16.89 2.18 -8.39
CA ARG A 96 -17.37 1.18 -9.36
C ARG A 96 -16.27 0.37 -10.04
N GLY A 97 -14.98 0.64 -9.74
CA GLY A 97 -13.86 -0.05 -10.36
C GLY A 97 -13.67 0.30 -11.84
N GLU A 98 -14.19 1.44 -12.29
CA GLU A 98 -14.08 1.94 -13.67
C GLU A 98 -12.73 2.58 -13.92
N VAL A 99 -12.18 3.27 -12.92
CA VAL A 99 -10.85 3.88 -12.95
C VAL A 99 -9.93 3.26 -11.92
N ARG A 100 -8.66 3.29 -12.22
CA ARG A 100 -7.57 2.90 -11.35
C ARG A 100 -6.72 4.12 -11.04
N THR A 101 -6.16 4.16 -9.85
CA THR A 101 -5.34 5.28 -9.42
C THR A 101 -3.94 4.85 -9.00
N TRP A 102 -2.96 5.72 -9.24
CA TRP A 102 -1.61 5.58 -8.72
C TRP A 102 -1.31 6.63 -7.67
N GLN A 103 -0.45 6.27 -6.73
CA GLN A 103 0.08 7.16 -5.71
C GLN A 103 1.46 7.65 -6.13
N LEU A 104 1.63 8.96 -6.28
CA LEU A 104 2.87 9.60 -6.70
C LEU A 104 3.38 10.52 -5.59
N LEU A 105 4.22 10.02 -4.71
CA LEU A 105 4.77 10.75 -3.58
C LEU A 105 6.26 11.02 -3.75
N SER A 106 7.06 9.94 -3.79
CA SER A 106 8.51 9.98 -3.72
C SER A 106 9.14 10.57 -4.97
N GLU A 107 10.27 11.25 -4.78
CA GLU A 107 11.17 11.74 -5.81
C GLU A 107 12.57 11.18 -5.57
N PRO A 108 13.53 11.27 -6.51
CA PRO A 108 14.90 10.78 -6.31
C PRO A 108 15.54 11.26 -5.01
N GLU A 109 15.36 12.54 -4.66
CA GLU A 109 15.93 13.14 -3.47
C GLU A 109 14.94 13.30 -2.30
N ALA A 110 13.68 12.89 -2.46
CA ALA A 110 12.62 13.08 -1.49
C ALA A 110 11.76 11.82 -1.27
N GLY A 111 12.30 10.88 -0.51
CA GLY A 111 11.58 9.69 -0.04
C GLY A 111 11.13 9.84 1.42
N SER A 112 12.01 9.51 2.39
CA SER A 112 11.72 9.69 3.82
C SER A 112 11.51 11.15 4.19
N ASP A 113 12.18 12.07 3.49
CA ASP A 113 11.96 13.50 3.59
C ASP A 113 10.99 14.00 2.50
N LEU A 114 9.77 13.50 2.54
CA LEU A 114 8.74 13.81 1.54
C LEU A 114 8.48 15.32 1.40
N ALA A 115 8.57 16.09 2.48
CA ALA A 115 8.37 17.54 2.44
C ALA A 115 9.48 18.28 1.69
N GLY A 116 10.58 17.60 1.36
CA GLY A 116 11.69 18.12 0.53
C GLY A 116 11.47 17.97 -0.97
N LEU A 117 10.32 17.51 -1.42
CA LEU A 117 10.01 17.32 -2.84
C LEU A 117 10.20 18.60 -3.69
N THR A 118 10.55 18.40 -4.95
CA THR A 118 10.94 19.46 -5.90
C THR A 118 10.01 19.59 -7.10
N THR A 119 9.15 18.61 -7.37
CA THR A 119 8.11 18.74 -8.42
C THR A 119 7.25 19.95 -8.13
N THR A 120 7.13 20.85 -9.09
CA THR A 120 6.42 22.14 -8.94
C THR A 120 5.09 22.14 -9.67
N ALA A 121 4.17 22.99 -9.21
CA ALA A 121 2.96 23.35 -9.93
C ALA A 121 2.76 24.88 -9.86
N VAL A 122 2.65 25.51 -11.00
CA VAL A 122 2.45 26.97 -11.12
C VAL A 122 1.10 27.23 -11.73
N LEU A 123 0.30 28.08 -11.11
CA LEU A 123 -1.04 28.46 -11.61
C LEU A 123 -0.89 29.31 -12.87
N ASP A 124 -1.56 28.90 -13.95
CA ASP A 124 -1.66 29.60 -15.23
C ASP A 124 -3.11 29.60 -15.72
N GLY A 125 -3.83 30.66 -15.44
CA GLY A 125 -5.25 30.79 -15.70
C GLY A 125 -6.07 29.84 -14.84
N ASP A 126 -6.78 28.90 -15.47
CA ASP A 126 -7.60 27.86 -14.83
C ASP A 126 -6.92 26.50 -14.74
N HIS A 127 -5.60 26.44 -14.99
CA HIS A 127 -4.77 25.25 -14.92
C HIS A 127 -3.52 25.47 -14.07
N TYR A 128 -3.00 24.39 -13.48
CA TYR A 128 -1.65 24.33 -12.94
C TYR A 128 -0.72 23.68 -13.97
N VAL A 129 0.44 24.29 -14.20
CA VAL A 129 1.50 23.72 -15.04
C VAL A 129 2.47 22.97 -14.12
N ILE A 130 2.54 21.65 -14.28
CA ILE A 130 3.34 20.77 -13.41
C ILE A 130 4.62 20.38 -14.14
N ASN A 131 5.76 20.49 -13.42
CA ASN A 131 7.09 20.09 -13.87
C ASN A 131 7.82 19.33 -12.79
N GLY A 132 8.49 18.22 -13.15
CA GLY A 132 9.29 17.42 -12.23
C GLY A 132 9.21 15.94 -12.50
N GLN A 133 9.49 15.13 -11.46
CA GLN A 133 9.48 13.68 -11.61
C GLN A 133 9.07 12.97 -10.31
N LYS A 134 8.49 11.78 -10.45
CA LYS A 134 8.14 10.88 -9.35
C LYS A 134 8.69 9.49 -9.60
N ILE A 135 9.07 8.78 -8.55
CA ILE A 135 9.68 7.44 -8.64
C ILE A 135 8.93 6.40 -7.81
N TYR A 136 9.21 5.14 -8.08
CA TYR A 136 8.60 3.97 -7.41
C TYR A 136 7.08 3.89 -7.57
N VAL A 137 6.58 4.29 -8.73
CA VAL A 137 5.14 4.45 -8.98
C VAL A 137 4.54 3.21 -9.63
N GLY A 138 3.38 2.79 -9.12
CA GLY A 138 2.40 1.98 -9.82
C GLY A 138 2.82 0.58 -10.22
N SER A 139 2.43 0.20 -11.42
CA SER A 139 2.55 -1.13 -12.01
C SER A 139 2.72 -1.04 -13.54
N ASN A 140 2.86 -2.19 -14.23
CA ASN A 140 3.06 -2.25 -15.68
C ASN A 140 1.83 -1.91 -16.53
N HIS A 141 0.64 -1.80 -15.95
CA HIS A 141 -0.61 -1.60 -16.71
C HIS A 141 -1.14 -0.15 -16.71
N GLY A 142 -0.37 0.82 -16.22
CA GLY A 142 -0.78 2.22 -16.15
C GLY A 142 -1.89 2.50 -15.13
N ALA A 143 -2.40 3.71 -15.07
CA ALA A 143 -3.57 4.13 -14.31
C ALA A 143 -4.29 5.25 -15.05
N GLU A 144 -5.59 5.42 -14.81
CA GLU A 144 -6.34 6.52 -15.38
C GLU A 144 -6.06 7.84 -14.67
N PHE A 145 -5.79 7.78 -13.35
CA PHE A 145 -5.46 8.95 -12.53
C PHE A 145 -4.30 8.69 -11.58
N SER A 146 -3.66 9.76 -11.13
CA SER A 146 -2.70 9.70 -10.02
C SER A 146 -3.04 10.67 -8.89
N TRP A 147 -2.65 10.30 -7.69
CA TRP A 147 -2.62 11.13 -6.49
C TRP A 147 -1.22 11.68 -6.38
N THR A 148 -1.07 12.98 -6.51
CA THR A 148 0.25 13.58 -6.62
C THR A 148 0.38 14.77 -5.68
N ILE A 149 1.42 14.77 -4.83
CA ILE A 149 1.81 15.92 -4.04
C ILE A 149 2.92 16.68 -4.75
N VAL A 150 2.76 18.00 -4.85
CA VAL A 150 3.69 18.88 -5.56
C VAL A 150 3.86 20.19 -4.78
N ARG A 151 4.90 20.96 -5.11
CA ARG A 151 5.17 22.27 -4.53
C ARG A 151 4.47 23.36 -5.34
N THR A 152 3.58 24.11 -4.70
CA THR A 152 2.87 25.25 -5.29
C THR A 152 3.42 26.60 -4.87
N ASP A 153 4.12 26.68 -3.74
CA ASP A 153 4.77 27.89 -3.26
C ASP A 153 6.27 27.63 -3.01
N PRO A 154 7.17 28.07 -3.90
CA PRO A 154 8.61 27.85 -3.75
C PRO A 154 9.22 28.59 -2.55
N GLU A 155 8.64 29.70 -2.13
CA GLU A 155 9.11 30.54 -1.03
C GLU A 155 8.39 30.26 0.30
N GLY A 156 7.37 29.40 0.26
CA GLY A 156 6.53 29.08 1.40
C GLY A 156 7.24 28.28 2.50
N GLU A 157 6.73 28.43 3.72
CA GLU A 157 7.18 27.64 4.87
C GLU A 157 7.02 26.15 4.57
N ARG A 158 8.04 25.35 4.90
CA ARG A 158 8.02 23.89 4.78
C ARG A 158 6.74 23.29 5.38
N HIS A 159 6.12 22.34 4.69
CA HIS A 159 4.83 21.72 4.93
C HIS A 159 3.60 22.60 4.62
N LYS A 160 3.77 23.90 4.41
CA LYS A 160 2.71 24.85 4.05
C LYS A 160 2.86 25.38 2.62
N ASN A 161 3.64 24.70 1.82
CA ASN A 161 4.00 25.09 0.44
C ASN A 161 3.69 23.97 -0.57
N LEU A 162 2.93 22.98 -0.14
CA LEU A 162 2.63 21.79 -0.93
C LEU A 162 1.14 21.69 -1.20
N SER A 163 0.78 21.17 -2.35
CA SER A 163 -0.60 20.94 -2.77
C SER A 163 -0.79 19.52 -3.28
N TRP A 164 -2.03 19.02 -3.21
CA TRP A 164 -2.38 17.66 -3.58
C TRP A 164 -3.32 17.67 -4.77
N PHE A 165 -2.96 16.94 -5.80
CA PHE A 165 -3.72 16.90 -7.05
C PHE A 165 -4.16 15.49 -7.41
N MET A 166 -5.34 15.39 -8.02
CA MET A 166 -5.75 14.24 -8.80
C MET A 166 -5.48 14.51 -10.27
N ILE A 167 -4.45 13.86 -10.82
CA ILE A 167 -3.94 14.13 -12.18
C ILE A 167 -4.40 13.02 -13.13
N PRO A 168 -5.12 13.33 -14.25
CA PRO A 168 -5.32 12.40 -15.33
C PRO A 168 -3.96 11.99 -15.93
N MET A 169 -3.75 10.68 -16.13
CA MET A 169 -2.45 10.16 -16.57
C MET A 169 -2.28 10.14 -18.09
N ASP A 170 -3.29 10.53 -18.83
CA ASP A 170 -3.29 10.66 -20.31
C ASP A 170 -2.99 12.09 -20.79
N LEU A 171 -2.68 13.02 -19.87
CA LEU A 171 -2.36 14.40 -20.24
C LEU A 171 -1.03 14.48 -21.00
N PRO A 172 -0.96 15.38 -22.03
CA PRO A 172 0.29 15.66 -22.73
C PRO A 172 1.40 16.10 -21.77
N GLY A 173 2.62 15.63 -22.03
CA GLY A 173 3.80 15.95 -21.19
C GLY A 173 4.04 14.94 -20.08
N ILE A 174 3.20 13.93 -19.87
CA ILE A 174 3.45 12.83 -18.96
C ILE A 174 4.20 11.71 -19.69
N THR A 175 5.37 11.33 -19.16
CA THR A 175 6.13 10.18 -19.64
C THR A 175 6.26 9.16 -18.51
N ILE A 176 6.03 7.88 -18.82
CA ILE A 176 6.08 6.76 -17.90
C ILE A 176 7.21 5.83 -18.32
N GLU A 177 8.22 5.67 -17.47
CA GLU A 177 9.35 4.79 -17.74
C GLU A 177 9.48 3.70 -16.67
N PRO A 178 9.52 2.42 -17.07
CA PRO A 178 9.70 1.33 -16.12
C PRO A 178 11.08 1.39 -15.47
N MET A 179 11.13 1.04 -14.18
CA MET A 179 12.36 0.96 -13.39
C MET A 179 12.86 -0.49 -13.34
N ASP A 180 14.17 -0.66 -13.49
CA ASP A 180 14.84 -1.95 -13.26
C ASP A 180 15.13 -2.10 -11.76
N LEU A 181 14.35 -2.93 -11.08
CA LEU A 181 14.43 -3.14 -9.64
C LEU A 181 14.70 -4.61 -9.31
N LEU A 182 15.24 -4.88 -8.11
CA LEU A 182 15.61 -6.20 -7.63
C LEU A 182 14.49 -7.26 -7.75
N PHE A 183 13.23 -6.86 -7.72
CA PHE A 183 12.06 -7.74 -7.79
C PHE A 183 11.25 -7.60 -9.08
N VAL A 184 11.78 -6.90 -10.08
CA VAL A 184 11.21 -6.89 -11.43
C VAL A 184 11.50 -8.25 -12.10
N GLY A 185 10.52 -8.83 -12.71
CA GLY A 185 10.71 -10.06 -13.47
C GLY A 185 9.62 -11.11 -13.36
N GLY A 186 8.37 -10.70 -13.28
CA GLY A 186 7.22 -11.61 -13.46
C GLY A 186 7.09 -12.67 -12.38
N GLU A 187 7.39 -12.33 -11.13
CA GLU A 187 7.41 -13.28 -10.05
C GLU A 187 6.18 -13.17 -9.15
N ARG A 188 5.45 -14.26 -9.11
CA ARG A 188 4.29 -14.39 -8.22
C ARG A 188 4.73 -14.19 -6.78
N GLY A 189 4.06 -13.24 -6.11
CA GLY A 189 4.27 -12.98 -4.68
C GLY A 189 5.33 -11.93 -4.34
N ALA A 190 5.92 -11.23 -5.30
CA ALA A 190 6.71 -10.04 -5.00
C ALA A 190 5.78 -8.89 -4.59
N ALA A 191 5.95 -8.38 -3.38
CA ALA A 191 5.07 -7.34 -2.82
C ALA A 191 5.11 -6.01 -3.58
N SER A 192 5.98 -5.84 -4.55
CA SER A 192 6.25 -4.54 -5.17
C SER A 192 6.31 -4.51 -6.68
N GLY A 193 6.26 -5.61 -7.41
CA GLY A 193 6.22 -5.67 -8.87
C GLY A 193 6.91 -4.54 -9.64
N VAL A 194 6.58 -4.37 -10.90
CA VAL A 194 7.11 -3.29 -11.75
C VAL A 194 6.77 -1.92 -11.16
N LYS A 195 7.78 -1.07 -11.02
CA LYS A 195 7.64 0.34 -10.68
C LYS A 195 8.06 1.20 -11.84
N ASN A 196 7.61 2.44 -11.80
CA ASN A 196 7.91 3.39 -12.86
C ASN A 196 8.48 4.69 -12.30
N THR A 197 9.25 5.37 -13.12
CA THR A 197 9.51 6.80 -13.02
C THR A 197 8.48 7.53 -13.87
N ILE A 198 7.91 8.59 -13.32
CA ILE A 198 6.96 9.45 -14.02
C ILE A 198 7.60 10.82 -14.18
N PHE A 199 7.69 11.30 -15.41
CA PHE A 199 8.16 12.64 -15.73
C PHE A 199 6.99 13.54 -16.10
N PHE A 200 7.02 14.77 -15.59
CA PHE A 200 6.09 15.84 -15.92
C PHE A 200 6.85 16.95 -16.64
N ASP A 201 6.49 17.20 -17.89
CA ASP A 201 7.05 18.29 -18.70
C ASP A 201 5.91 19.20 -19.16
N ASN A 202 5.77 20.34 -18.49
CA ASN A 202 4.73 21.34 -18.73
C ASN A 202 3.30 20.77 -18.77
N VAL A 203 3.00 19.83 -17.87
CA VAL A 203 1.70 19.15 -17.80
C VAL A 203 0.64 20.12 -17.27
N ARG A 204 -0.37 20.40 -18.08
CA ARG A 204 -1.47 21.31 -17.71
C ARG A 204 -2.61 20.54 -17.05
N VAL A 205 -2.74 20.72 -15.73
CA VAL A 205 -3.76 20.07 -14.91
C VAL A 205 -4.83 21.09 -14.52
N PRO A 206 -6.13 20.83 -14.77
CA PRO A 206 -7.20 21.76 -14.40
C PRO A 206 -7.18 22.07 -12.89
N ALA A 207 -7.35 23.34 -12.52
CA ALA A 207 -7.31 23.78 -11.12
C ALA A 207 -8.37 23.08 -10.23
N ARG A 208 -9.48 22.63 -10.82
CA ARG A 208 -10.51 21.83 -10.13
C ARG A 208 -10.01 20.48 -9.62
N ASN A 209 -8.86 20.00 -10.11
CA ASN A 209 -8.23 18.74 -9.68
C ASN A 209 -7.35 18.91 -8.43
N LEU A 210 -7.21 20.13 -7.91
CA LEU A 210 -6.58 20.43 -6.62
C LEU A 210 -7.50 19.99 -5.48
N ILE A 211 -7.05 19.09 -4.63
CA ILE A 211 -7.82 18.55 -3.51
C ILE A 211 -7.36 19.18 -2.19
N GLY A 212 -8.30 19.64 -1.38
CA GLY A 212 -8.04 20.13 -0.02
C GLY A 212 -7.53 21.57 0.04
N GLY A 213 -7.44 22.27 -1.10
CA GLY A 213 -6.98 23.66 -1.17
C GLY A 213 -5.48 23.80 -1.40
N GLU A 214 -5.08 24.96 -1.93
CA GLU A 214 -3.70 25.28 -2.24
C GLU A 214 -2.86 25.39 -0.95
N ASN A 215 -1.63 24.89 -1.02
CA ASN A 215 -0.68 24.88 0.11
C ASN A 215 -1.13 24.07 1.35
N ASN A 216 -2.18 23.27 1.23
CA ASN A 216 -2.67 22.35 2.26
C ASN A 216 -2.35 20.86 1.95
N GLY A 217 -1.53 20.62 0.95
CA GLY A 217 -1.21 19.28 0.47
C GLY A 217 -0.56 18.38 1.52
N TRP A 218 0.21 18.95 2.46
CA TRP A 218 0.78 18.17 3.56
C TRP A 218 -0.27 17.59 4.50
N THR A 219 -1.34 18.34 4.78
CA THR A 219 -2.45 17.87 5.62
C THR A 219 -3.22 16.75 4.92
N VAL A 220 -3.47 16.92 3.60
CA VAL A 220 -4.09 15.88 2.78
C VAL A 220 -3.22 14.61 2.74
N ALA A 221 -1.91 14.76 2.51
CA ALA A 221 -0.93 13.67 2.52
C ALA A 221 -0.87 12.96 3.89
N SER A 222 -0.98 13.70 4.99
CA SER A 222 -0.98 13.11 6.34
C SER A 222 -2.17 12.17 6.54
N THR A 223 -3.38 12.58 6.11
CA THR A 223 -4.56 11.71 6.12
C THR A 223 -4.35 10.45 5.30
N HIS A 224 -3.80 10.59 4.10
CA HIS A 224 -3.47 9.46 3.22
C HIS A 224 -2.49 8.48 3.86
N LEU A 225 -1.39 8.99 4.44
CA LEU A 225 -0.38 8.18 5.11
C LEU A 225 -0.90 7.50 6.39
N GLU A 226 -1.78 8.15 7.15
CA GLU A 226 -2.41 7.55 8.34
C GLU A 226 -3.29 6.35 7.96
N ILE A 227 -4.03 6.44 6.86
CA ILE A 227 -4.83 5.33 6.34
C ILE A 227 -3.93 4.21 5.82
N GLU A 228 -2.87 4.54 5.08
CA GLU A 228 -1.89 3.56 4.59
C GLU A 228 -1.27 2.75 5.73
N HIS A 229 -0.91 3.40 6.82
CA HIS A 229 -0.27 2.74 7.96
C HIS A 229 -1.25 2.01 8.87
N GLY A 230 -2.51 2.43 8.95
CA GLY A 230 -3.47 1.98 9.95
C GLY A 230 -4.49 0.94 9.50
N LEU A 231 -4.95 1.02 8.26
CA LEU A 231 -6.19 0.38 7.83
C LEU A 231 -6.05 -0.64 6.69
N LEU A 232 -4.85 -0.81 6.12
CA LEU A 232 -4.71 -1.51 4.84
C LEU A 232 -4.62 -3.03 4.92
N ARG A 233 -4.62 -3.64 6.09
CA ARG A 233 -4.51 -5.10 6.18
C ARG A 233 -5.62 -5.70 7.01
N SER A 234 -6.25 -6.74 6.48
CA SER A 234 -7.17 -7.57 7.22
C SER A 234 -6.48 -8.14 8.47
N ALA A 235 -7.06 -7.84 9.63
CA ALA A 235 -6.60 -8.39 10.90
C ALA A 235 -6.85 -9.91 10.98
N ALA A 236 -7.76 -10.42 10.15
CA ALA A 236 -8.18 -11.81 10.15
C ALA A 236 -7.29 -12.73 9.32
N ARG A 237 -6.49 -12.16 8.41
CA ARG A 237 -5.75 -12.95 7.42
C ARG A 237 -4.65 -13.81 8.06
N ALA A 238 -4.70 -15.12 7.76
CA ALA A 238 -3.61 -16.01 8.08
C ALA A 238 -2.35 -15.66 7.27
N ASP A 239 -1.18 -15.83 7.87
CA ASP A 239 0.08 -15.62 7.17
C ASP A 239 0.28 -16.76 6.16
N ALA A 240 0.15 -16.47 4.86
CA ALA A 240 0.31 -17.46 3.80
C ALA A 240 1.70 -18.10 3.79
N LEU A 241 2.74 -17.37 4.19
CA LEU A 241 4.10 -17.92 4.35
C LEU A 241 4.16 -18.93 5.49
N GLU A 242 3.46 -18.67 6.60
CA GLU A 242 3.35 -19.60 7.72
C GLU A 242 2.77 -20.93 7.24
N ILE A 243 1.63 -20.91 6.57
CA ILE A 243 0.98 -22.12 6.06
C ILE A 243 1.93 -22.90 5.17
N ARG A 244 2.54 -22.26 4.19
CA ARG A 244 3.46 -22.88 3.22
C ARG A 244 4.72 -23.45 3.87
N LEU A 245 5.29 -22.72 4.84
CA LEU A 245 6.49 -23.18 5.55
C LEU A 245 6.19 -24.41 6.41
N PHE A 246 5.04 -24.43 7.10
CA PHE A 246 4.63 -25.59 7.89
C PHE A 246 4.32 -26.81 7.03
N GLU A 247 3.66 -26.63 5.89
CA GLU A 247 3.42 -27.71 4.92
C GLU A 247 4.73 -28.30 4.41
N TYR A 248 5.68 -27.44 4.05
CA TYR A 248 7.02 -27.88 3.65
C TYR A 248 7.71 -28.66 4.76
N ALA A 249 7.73 -28.16 6.00
CA ALA A 249 8.41 -28.82 7.10
C ALA A 249 7.79 -30.18 7.48
N ARG A 250 6.49 -30.37 7.23
CA ARG A 250 5.80 -31.66 7.43
C ARG A 250 6.13 -32.68 6.35
N SER A 251 6.44 -32.24 5.14
CA SER A 251 6.65 -33.13 3.98
C SER A 251 8.13 -33.36 3.63
N ALA A 252 8.97 -32.34 3.84
CA ALA A 252 10.38 -32.39 3.47
C ALA A 252 11.20 -33.29 4.41
N LEU A 253 12.13 -34.05 3.83
CA LEU A 253 13.01 -34.97 4.56
C LEU A 253 14.45 -34.45 4.60
N LYS A 254 15.09 -34.56 5.76
CA LYS A 254 16.52 -34.37 5.97
C LYS A 254 17.07 -35.64 6.63
N GLN A 255 17.98 -36.35 5.96
CA GLN A 255 18.54 -37.61 6.44
C GLN A 255 17.46 -38.66 6.80
N GLY A 256 16.39 -38.74 6.00
CA GLY A 256 15.29 -39.69 6.20
C GLY A 256 14.26 -39.34 7.26
N LYS A 257 14.43 -38.22 7.98
CA LYS A 257 13.46 -37.70 8.98
C LYS A 257 12.79 -36.45 8.44
N ARG A 258 11.51 -36.24 8.79
CA ARG A 258 10.80 -34.99 8.43
C ARG A 258 11.45 -33.83 9.14
N LEU A 259 11.50 -32.65 8.48
CA LEU A 259 12.07 -31.45 9.11
C LEU A 259 11.33 -31.06 10.40
N ILE A 260 10.02 -31.24 10.45
CA ILE A 260 9.21 -30.91 11.63
C ILE A 260 9.54 -31.82 12.86
N ASP A 261 10.18 -32.97 12.65
CA ASP A 261 10.60 -33.87 13.75
C ASP A 261 11.94 -33.45 14.38
N ASP A 262 12.69 -32.54 13.75
CA ASP A 262 13.91 -31.94 14.27
C ASP A 262 13.56 -30.87 15.33
N PRO A 263 14.08 -30.98 16.58
CA PRO A 263 13.78 -30.01 17.65
C PRO A 263 14.18 -28.57 17.31
N GLU A 264 15.34 -28.37 16.67
CA GLU A 264 15.81 -27.01 16.29
C GLU A 264 14.89 -26.39 15.24
N ILE A 265 14.45 -27.17 14.26
CA ILE A 265 13.49 -26.72 13.26
C ILE A 265 12.13 -26.40 13.90
N ARG A 266 11.67 -27.18 14.88
CA ARG A 266 10.43 -26.87 15.61
C ARG A 266 10.50 -25.57 16.38
N ASP A 267 11.64 -25.26 16.98
CA ASP A 267 11.84 -23.99 17.70
C ASP A 267 11.77 -22.80 16.73
N LEU A 268 12.42 -22.91 15.56
CA LEU A 268 12.32 -21.89 14.51
C LEU A 268 10.88 -21.72 13.98
N LEU A 269 10.16 -22.81 13.79
CA LEU A 269 8.75 -22.78 13.36
C LEU A 269 7.85 -22.15 14.43
N ALA A 270 8.10 -22.43 15.70
CA ALA A 270 7.38 -21.82 16.82
C ALA A 270 7.62 -20.30 16.87
N GLU A 271 8.87 -19.87 16.73
CA GLU A 271 9.20 -18.44 16.69
C GLU A 271 8.55 -17.75 15.47
N PHE A 272 8.59 -18.40 14.29
CA PHE A 272 7.93 -17.90 13.10
C PHE A 272 6.43 -17.71 13.33
N TYR A 273 5.77 -18.72 13.91
CA TYR A 273 4.37 -18.66 14.29
C TYR A 273 4.06 -17.52 15.25
N LEU A 274 4.85 -17.37 16.31
CA LEU A 274 4.70 -16.30 17.29
C LEU A 274 4.78 -14.92 16.62
N GLN A 275 5.74 -14.69 15.74
CA GLN A 275 5.88 -13.43 15.03
C GLN A 275 4.69 -13.17 14.10
N ALA A 276 4.14 -14.19 13.46
CA ALA A 276 2.93 -14.07 12.65
C ALA A 276 1.73 -13.68 13.52
N GLN A 277 1.54 -14.35 14.67
CA GLN A 277 0.44 -14.04 15.59
C GLN A 277 0.55 -12.64 16.20
N VAL A 278 1.74 -12.20 16.59
CA VAL A 278 1.93 -10.83 17.12
C VAL A 278 1.58 -9.79 16.05
N THR A 279 2.00 -9.99 14.81
CA THR A 279 1.64 -9.10 13.69
C THR A 279 0.10 -9.01 13.56
N ARG A 280 -0.57 -10.14 13.54
CA ARG A 280 -2.03 -10.24 13.46
C ARG A 280 -2.72 -9.51 14.62
N LEU A 281 -2.29 -9.76 15.86
CA LEU A 281 -2.87 -9.14 17.06
C LEU A 281 -2.68 -7.62 17.09
N LEU A 282 -1.54 -7.10 16.62
CA LEU A 282 -1.32 -5.66 16.52
C LEU A 282 -2.28 -5.00 15.52
N HIS A 283 -2.50 -5.62 14.36
CA HIS A 283 -3.50 -5.13 13.40
C HIS A 283 -4.93 -5.25 13.93
N PHE A 284 -5.24 -6.36 14.61
CA PHE A 284 -6.56 -6.56 15.23
C PHE A 284 -6.84 -5.52 16.31
N ARG A 285 -5.85 -5.16 17.12
CA ARG A 285 -5.96 -4.07 18.11
C ARG A 285 -6.29 -2.74 17.42
N ASN A 286 -5.60 -2.40 16.33
CA ASN A 286 -5.86 -1.17 15.60
C ASN A 286 -7.31 -1.14 15.09
N TYR A 287 -7.75 -2.24 14.50
CA TYR A 287 -9.13 -2.39 14.06
C TYR A 287 -10.13 -2.22 15.22
N ALA A 288 -9.95 -2.95 16.33
CA ALA A 288 -10.85 -2.89 17.49
C ALA A 288 -10.94 -1.47 18.08
N THR A 289 -9.82 -0.73 18.10
CA THR A 289 -9.80 0.67 18.54
C THR A 289 -10.68 1.54 17.66
N LEU A 290 -10.56 1.41 16.34
CA LEU A 290 -11.37 2.20 15.39
C LEU A 290 -12.85 1.78 15.41
N ALA A 291 -13.15 0.49 15.48
CA ALA A 291 -14.51 -0.04 15.56
C ALA A 291 -15.25 0.45 16.83
N ALA A 292 -14.51 0.65 17.93
CA ALA A 292 -15.03 1.24 19.16
C ALA A 292 -15.16 2.79 19.11
N GLY A 293 -14.93 3.41 17.94
CA GLY A 293 -14.98 4.87 17.79
C GLY A 293 -13.75 5.59 18.34
N GLY A 294 -12.68 4.87 18.69
CA GLY A 294 -11.41 5.44 19.12
C GLY A 294 -10.56 5.94 17.97
N SER A 295 -9.45 6.59 18.27
CA SER A 295 -8.45 7.06 17.31
C SER A 295 -7.11 6.38 17.55
N LEU A 296 -6.38 6.06 16.48
CA LEU A 296 -5.02 5.54 16.55
C LEU A 296 -4.03 6.69 16.76
N THR A 297 -3.02 6.43 17.59
CA THR A 297 -1.90 7.34 17.81
C THR A 297 -0.59 6.70 17.34
N TYR A 298 0.11 5.99 18.20
CA TYR A 298 1.34 5.24 17.87
C TYR A 298 1.08 3.78 17.47
N GLU A 299 -0.14 3.29 17.63
CA GLU A 299 -0.49 1.87 17.47
C GLU A 299 -0.32 1.41 16.01
N ALA A 300 -0.74 2.25 15.04
CA ALA A 300 -0.57 1.94 13.63
C ALA A 300 0.91 1.90 13.20
N PRO A 301 1.73 2.93 13.47
CA PRO A 301 3.17 2.86 13.25
C PRO A 301 3.87 1.70 13.99
N GLN A 302 3.40 1.32 15.18
CA GLN A 302 3.94 0.18 15.91
C GLN A 302 3.68 -1.14 15.20
N ALA A 303 2.47 -1.37 14.74
CA ALA A 303 2.12 -2.58 13.98
C ALA A 303 2.96 -2.66 12.69
N TYR A 304 3.09 -1.54 11.98
CA TYR A 304 3.84 -1.46 10.75
C TYR A 304 5.36 -1.69 10.97
N LEU A 305 5.93 -1.09 12.00
CA LEU A 305 7.33 -1.30 12.40
C LEU A 305 7.59 -2.77 12.75
N TYR A 306 6.69 -3.40 13.53
CA TYR A 306 6.82 -4.80 13.89
C TYR A 306 6.77 -5.69 12.64
N GLN A 307 5.83 -5.46 11.75
CA GLN A 307 5.70 -6.19 10.49
C GLN A 307 6.96 -6.10 9.62
N LYS A 308 7.54 -4.90 9.45
CA LYS A 308 8.80 -4.72 8.72
C LYS A 308 9.93 -5.55 9.31
N ARG A 309 10.13 -5.46 10.61
CA ARG A 309 11.18 -6.20 11.31
C ARG A 309 10.98 -7.71 11.27
N SER A 310 9.74 -8.16 11.44
CA SER A 310 9.41 -9.58 11.38
C SER A 310 9.60 -10.16 9.99
N ALA A 311 9.42 -9.40 8.91
CA ALA A 311 9.66 -9.86 7.54
C ALA A 311 11.11 -10.32 7.34
N LEU A 312 12.09 -9.52 7.78
CA LEU A 312 13.51 -9.91 7.74
C LEU A 312 13.84 -11.10 8.64
N SER A 313 13.27 -11.13 9.85
CA SER A 313 13.46 -12.23 10.79
C SER A 313 12.91 -13.54 10.20
N LYS A 314 11.71 -13.49 9.63
CA LYS A 314 11.06 -14.62 8.95
C LYS A 314 11.88 -15.11 7.76
N ALA A 315 12.41 -14.21 6.92
CA ALA A 315 13.28 -14.59 5.80
C ALA A 315 14.52 -15.36 6.26
N ARG A 316 15.16 -14.96 7.37
CA ARG A 316 16.29 -15.67 7.97
C ARG A 316 15.88 -17.05 8.46
N MET A 317 14.80 -17.16 9.24
CA MET A 317 14.30 -18.45 9.72
C MET A 317 13.96 -19.41 8.58
N ILE A 318 13.38 -18.91 7.49
CA ILE A 318 13.13 -19.71 6.29
C ILE A 318 14.43 -20.24 5.70
N LEU A 319 15.49 -19.43 5.60
CA LEU A 319 16.80 -19.87 5.12
C LEU A 319 17.42 -20.95 6.04
N GLU A 320 17.28 -20.83 7.33
CA GLU A 320 17.77 -21.81 8.30
C GLU A 320 17.00 -23.13 8.20
N ILE A 321 15.67 -23.08 8.03
CA ILE A 321 14.81 -24.27 7.91
C ILE A 321 15.00 -24.98 6.57
N MET A 322 15.04 -24.23 5.47
CA MET A 322 14.99 -24.78 4.12
C MET A 322 16.36 -24.87 3.44
N GLY A 323 17.37 -24.16 3.95
CA GLY A 323 18.68 -24.01 3.33
C GLY A 323 18.57 -23.42 1.91
N PRO A 324 19.41 -23.86 0.96
CA PRO A 324 19.43 -23.32 -0.41
C PRO A 324 18.10 -23.45 -1.16
N ARG A 325 17.21 -24.33 -0.73
CA ARG A 325 15.88 -24.47 -1.36
C ARG A 325 15.00 -23.22 -1.22
N ALA A 326 15.25 -22.40 -0.20
CA ALA A 326 14.58 -21.11 -0.02
C ALA A 326 14.92 -20.08 -1.12
N LEU A 327 15.96 -20.32 -1.91
CA LEU A 327 16.46 -19.42 -2.96
C LEU A 327 16.16 -19.90 -4.37
N ILE A 328 15.37 -20.97 -4.51
CA ILE A 328 15.04 -21.52 -5.82
C ILE A 328 13.86 -20.76 -6.41
N ARG A 329 14.12 -20.10 -7.54
CA ARG A 329 13.16 -19.29 -8.29
C ARG A 329 12.41 -20.06 -9.38
N ASN A 330 13.02 -21.11 -9.95
CA ASN A 330 12.39 -21.88 -11.03
C ASN A 330 11.12 -22.56 -10.53
N ALA A 331 9.98 -22.21 -11.10
CA ALA A 331 8.64 -22.67 -10.69
C ALA A 331 8.48 -24.19 -10.69
N GLU A 332 9.20 -24.94 -11.55
CA GLU A 332 9.09 -26.39 -11.63
C GLU A 332 9.64 -27.11 -10.39
N ILE A 333 10.64 -26.52 -9.73
CA ILE A 333 11.31 -27.10 -8.56
C ILE A 333 11.27 -26.21 -7.33
N ALA A 334 10.70 -24.99 -7.46
CA ALA A 334 10.58 -24.05 -6.38
C ALA A 334 9.53 -24.50 -5.36
N VAL A 335 9.81 -24.26 -4.10
CA VAL A 335 8.83 -24.50 -3.03
C VAL A 335 7.75 -23.44 -3.07
N ALA A 336 6.49 -23.88 -2.98
CA ALA A 336 5.32 -23.00 -3.02
C ALA A 336 5.31 -22.05 -4.23
N ASP A 337 5.58 -22.59 -5.42
CA ASP A 337 5.57 -21.86 -6.70
C ASP A 337 6.45 -20.61 -6.73
N GLY A 338 7.57 -20.61 -5.98
CA GLY A 338 8.50 -19.48 -5.89
C GLY A 338 8.14 -18.40 -4.86
N HIS A 339 7.01 -18.51 -4.16
CA HIS A 339 6.61 -17.52 -3.14
C HIS A 339 7.61 -17.39 -1.98
N ILE A 340 8.29 -18.48 -1.63
CA ILE A 340 9.34 -18.46 -0.59
C ILE A 340 10.54 -17.62 -1.05
N GLU A 341 11.00 -17.84 -2.27
CA GLU A 341 12.12 -17.08 -2.84
C GLU A 341 11.75 -15.61 -3.03
N ALA A 342 10.56 -15.31 -3.55
CA ALA A 342 10.07 -13.97 -3.68
C ALA A 342 10.05 -13.22 -2.32
N HIS A 343 9.68 -13.91 -1.23
CA HIS A 343 9.75 -13.33 0.11
C HIS A 343 11.18 -13.00 0.55
N GLN A 344 12.19 -13.79 0.16
CA GLN A 344 13.60 -13.47 0.50
C GLN A 344 14.00 -12.10 -0.06
N ARG A 345 13.59 -11.79 -1.29
CA ARG A 345 13.90 -10.50 -1.94
C ARG A 345 12.99 -9.38 -1.41
N SER A 346 11.69 -9.61 -1.31
CA SER A 346 10.74 -8.60 -0.86
C SER A 346 10.98 -8.17 0.58
N SER A 347 11.41 -9.08 1.47
CA SER A 347 11.69 -8.75 2.87
C SER A 347 12.73 -7.64 3.06
N ILE A 348 13.69 -7.53 2.12
CA ILE A 348 14.69 -6.47 2.12
C ILE A 348 14.05 -5.15 1.67
N VAL A 349 13.27 -5.21 0.61
CA VAL A 349 12.63 -4.04 0.02
C VAL A 349 11.55 -3.47 0.93
N ASP A 350 10.76 -4.33 1.58
CA ASP A 350 9.68 -3.96 2.48
C ASP A 350 10.13 -3.11 3.68
N GLN A 351 11.46 -2.98 3.88
CA GLN A 351 11.99 -2.03 4.87
C GLN A 351 11.76 -0.57 4.49
N HIS A 352 11.52 -0.27 3.21
CA HIS A 352 11.51 1.11 2.67
C HIS A 352 10.09 1.69 2.42
N PRO A 353 9.17 1.01 1.70
CA PRO A 353 7.86 1.57 1.35
C PRO A 353 7.02 1.93 2.58
N GLY A 354 6.14 2.92 2.46
CA GLY A 354 5.24 3.35 3.53
C GLY A 354 5.96 3.90 4.77
N GLY A 355 7.08 4.57 4.59
CA GLY A 355 7.98 5.03 5.65
C GLY A 355 8.88 3.92 6.19
N THR A 356 10.20 4.19 6.21
CA THR A 356 11.21 3.25 6.71
C THR A 356 10.99 2.89 8.19
N ALA A 357 11.64 1.82 8.66
CA ALA A 357 11.60 1.45 10.08
C ALA A 357 12.06 2.60 10.99
N GLU A 358 12.99 3.44 10.52
CA GLU A 358 13.47 4.64 11.22
C GLU A 358 12.39 5.71 11.31
N ILE A 359 11.68 5.97 10.21
CA ILE A 359 10.56 6.91 10.17
C ILE A 359 9.44 6.45 11.10
N GLN A 360 9.10 5.14 11.11
CA GLN A 360 8.09 4.61 12.04
C GLN A 360 8.51 4.84 13.51
N ARG A 361 9.79 4.65 13.87
CA ARG A 361 10.29 4.97 15.22
C ARG A 361 10.17 6.45 15.56
N VAL A 362 10.48 7.34 14.61
CA VAL A 362 10.33 8.79 14.79
C VAL A 362 8.86 9.16 15.02
N ILE A 363 7.93 8.57 14.27
CA ILE A 363 6.50 8.82 14.43
C ILE A 363 6.04 8.34 15.82
N ILE A 364 6.41 7.11 16.22
CA ILE A 364 6.09 6.56 17.54
C ILE A 364 6.63 7.46 18.65
N ALA A 365 7.91 7.86 18.57
CA ALA A 365 8.55 8.72 19.57
C ALA A 365 7.81 10.06 19.71
N ARG A 366 7.46 10.71 18.61
CA ARG A 366 6.69 11.96 18.60
C ARG A 366 5.30 11.78 19.23
N ARG A 367 4.59 10.72 18.90
CA ARG A 367 3.26 10.41 19.43
C ARG A 367 3.29 10.08 20.94
N LEU A 368 4.40 9.57 21.44
CA LEU A 368 4.63 9.34 22.86
C LEU A 368 5.20 10.58 23.60
N GLY A 369 5.36 11.71 22.92
CA GLY A 369 5.90 12.94 23.50
C GLY A 369 7.42 12.94 23.69
N ILE A 370 8.13 12.01 23.05
CA ILE A 370 9.58 11.92 23.08
C ILE A 370 10.17 12.74 21.92
N GLY A 371 11.09 13.65 22.20
CA GLY A 371 11.74 14.50 21.21
C GLY A 371 11.26 15.96 21.23
N ARG A 372 11.57 16.75 20.18
CA ARG A 372 11.10 18.13 20.09
C ARG A 372 9.59 18.16 20.05
N LYS A 373 8.94 18.90 20.96
CA LYS A 373 7.52 19.22 20.87
C LYS A 373 7.26 19.83 19.50
N SER A 374 6.43 19.19 18.67
CA SER A 374 5.91 19.84 17.46
C SER A 374 5.19 21.09 17.91
N ARG A 375 5.50 22.23 17.30
CA ARG A 375 4.62 23.38 17.39
C ARG A 375 3.24 22.90 16.93
N GLU A 376 2.24 23.12 17.79
CA GLU A 376 0.82 22.80 17.65
C GLU A 376 0.41 21.92 16.47
N GLU A 377 -0.07 20.69 16.78
CA GLU A 377 -0.64 19.78 15.77
C GLU A 377 -1.89 20.42 15.16
N PRO A 378 -2.02 20.48 13.82
CA PRO A 378 -3.30 20.79 13.20
C PRO A 378 -4.31 19.67 13.51
N GLY A 379 -5.43 20.04 14.02
CA GLY A 379 -6.68 19.33 14.23
C GLY A 379 -6.71 17.82 14.19
N ARG A 380 -6.91 17.20 15.35
CA ARG A 380 -7.38 15.81 15.45
C ARG A 380 -8.67 15.67 14.66
N LEU A 381 -8.75 14.75 13.74
CA LEU A 381 -10.00 14.28 13.18
C LEU A 381 -10.85 13.72 14.34
N ARG A 382 -11.97 14.39 14.63
CA ARG A 382 -13.02 13.89 15.51
C ARG A 382 -13.97 13.00 14.74
#